data_d15949e01066d3235b4b70701cfa444b
#
_entry.id   d15949e01066d3235b4b70701cfa444b
#
_cell.length_a   1.000
_cell.length_b   1.000
_cell.length_c   1.000
_cell.angle_alpha   90.00
_cell.angle_beta   90.00
_cell.angle_gamma   90.00
#
_symmetry.space_group_name_H-M   'P 1'
#
loop_
_entity.id
_entity.type
_entity.pdbx_description
1 polymer ?
#
loop_
_entity_poly.entity_id
_entity_poly.type
_entity_poly.pdbx_seq_one_letter_code
_entity_poly.pdbx_strand_id
1 'polypeptide(L)'
;MEDQAQRALRADLPAAFVTSGSSAAQRRKAVRDAMSGRIKILFVAPERLETPGFMEALRSTCVSLVAVDEAHCISEWGHEFRPSYRRLGALRNEISAPFMALTATATPRVRKDIVDVLSLQHAIRVVGSFDRPNLRWYVKRADRHATKLESIRNMVASERGAVVIYGGTRRVVEAIRSDLARLGVSTAAYHAGLD
;
A
#
# COMPACT_ATOMS: atom_id res chain seq x y z
N MET A 1 -2.43 2.29 -6.99
CA MET A 1 -3.79 2.63 -7.48
C MET A 1 -3.93 2.44 -8.99
N GLU A 2 -3.07 2.98 -9.84
CA GLU A 2 -3.11 2.75 -11.28
C GLU A 2 -2.99 1.25 -11.61
N ASP A 3 -2.00 0.57 -11.06
CA ASP A 3 -1.81 -0.88 -11.18
C ASP A 3 -3.02 -1.69 -10.67
N GLN A 4 -3.64 -1.26 -9.56
CA GLN A 4 -4.86 -1.89 -9.04
C GLN A 4 -6.05 -1.70 -10.02
N ALA A 5 -6.21 -0.51 -10.59
CA ALA A 5 -7.24 -0.25 -11.58
C ALA A 5 -7.03 -1.06 -12.86
N GLN A 6 -5.77 -1.18 -13.33
CA GLN A 6 -5.43 -2.01 -14.48
C GLN A 6 -5.68 -3.51 -14.22
N ARG A 7 -5.38 -4.00 -13.01
CA ARG A 7 -5.70 -5.39 -12.63
C ARG A 7 -7.20 -5.64 -12.62
N ALA A 8 -8.00 -4.69 -12.10
CA ALA A 8 -9.46 -4.79 -12.14
C ALA A 8 -9.97 -4.86 -13.59
N LEU A 9 -9.47 -3.99 -14.47
CA LEU A 9 -9.83 -4.01 -15.89
C LEU A 9 -9.45 -5.32 -16.59
N ARG A 10 -8.30 -5.92 -16.26
CA ARG A 10 -7.91 -7.24 -16.79
C ARG A 10 -8.80 -8.38 -16.30
N ALA A 11 -9.51 -8.16 -15.19
CA ALA A 11 -10.50 -9.09 -14.64
C ALA A 11 -11.93 -8.74 -15.07
N ASP A 12 -12.10 -7.99 -16.17
CA ASP A 12 -13.39 -7.52 -16.71
C ASP A 12 -14.24 -6.71 -15.70
N LEU A 13 -13.56 -6.07 -14.71
CA LEU A 13 -14.21 -5.16 -13.77
C LEU A 13 -13.96 -3.71 -14.20
N PRO A 14 -14.97 -2.99 -14.71
CA PRO A 14 -14.81 -1.59 -15.10
C PRO A 14 -14.35 -0.73 -13.92
N ALA A 15 -13.14 -0.19 -14.02
CA ALA A 15 -12.50 0.57 -12.97
C ALA A 15 -11.86 1.86 -13.49
N ALA A 16 -11.76 2.85 -12.61
CA ALA A 16 -11.00 4.08 -12.85
C ALA A 16 -10.27 4.49 -11.57
N PHE A 17 -9.32 5.42 -11.70
CA PHE A 17 -8.59 5.98 -10.56
C PHE A 17 -8.50 7.50 -10.63
N VAL A 18 -8.41 8.12 -9.46
CA VAL A 18 -8.23 9.57 -9.29
C VAL A 18 -7.12 9.82 -8.29
N THR A 19 -6.00 10.37 -8.78
CA THR A 19 -4.80 10.69 -7.98
C THR A 19 -4.47 12.18 -8.03
N SER A 20 -3.43 12.60 -7.32
CA SER A 20 -2.89 13.96 -7.39
C SER A 20 -2.47 14.35 -8.81
N GLY A 21 -1.96 13.41 -9.61
CA GLY A 21 -1.57 13.63 -11.00
C GLY A 21 -2.72 13.65 -12.00
N SER A 22 -3.95 13.31 -11.60
CA SER A 22 -5.09 13.31 -12.52
C SER A 22 -5.50 14.74 -12.91
N SER A 23 -5.66 15.00 -14.21
CA SER A 23 -6.17 16.27 -14.71
C SER A 23 -7.63 16.51 -14.30
N ALA A 24 -8.08 17.77 -14.35
CA ALA A 24 -9.48 18.10 -14.05
C ALA A 24 -10.47 17.37 -14.99
N ALA A 25 -10.09 17.18 -16.26
CA ALA A 25 -10.91 16.46 -17.23
C ALA A 25 -11.01 14.97 -16.91
N GLN A 26 -9.89 14.32 -16.55
CA GLN A 26 -9.87 12.92 -16.14
C GLN A 26 -10.72 12.71 -14.88
N ARG A 27 -10.60 13.57 -13.88
CA ARG A 27 -11.41 13.50 -12.66
C ARG A 27 -12.91 13.58 -12.97
N ARG A 28 -13.32 14.62 -13.73
CA ARG A 28 -14.73 14.79 -14.13
C ARG A 28 -15.25 13.59 -14.92
N LYS A 29 -14.42 13.01 -15.80
CA LYS A 29 -14.79 11.81 -16.55
C LYS A 29 -14.99 10.62 -15.62
N ALA A 30 -14.06 10.33 -14.74
CA ALA A 30 -14.13 9.20 -13.81
C ALA A 30 -15.38 9.27 -12.91
N VAL A 31 -15.68 10.47 -12.38
CA VAL A 31 -16.90 10.67 -11.57
C VAL A 31 -18.17 10.49 -12.39
N ARG A 32 -18.27 11.07 -13.59
CA ARG A 32 -19.45 10.86 -14.46
C ARG A 32 -19.65 9.40 -14.82
N ASP A 33 -18.55 8.67 -15.07
CA ASP A 33 -18.61 7.25 -15.42
C ASP A 33 -19.03 6.41 -14.20
N ALA A 34 -18.65 6.81 -12.98
CA ALA A 34 -19.13 6.22 -11.74
C ALA A 34 -20.62 6.49 -11.52
N MET A 35 -21.06 7.75 -11.66
CA MET A 35 -22.48 8.12 -11.51
C MET A 35 -23.39 7.39 -12.50
N SER A 36 -22.93 7.18 -13.72
CA SER A 36 -23.70 6.46 -14.76
C SER A 36 -23.60 4.93 -14.65
N GLY A 37 -22.86 4.40 -13.66
CA GLY A 37 -22.66 2.97 -13.49
C GLY A 37 -21.75 2.32 -14.55
N ARG A 38 -21.12 3.10 -15.42
CA ARG A 38 -20.17 2.59 -16.43
C ARG A 38 -18.91 2.03 -15.80
N ILE A 39 -18.48 2.55 -14.65
CA ILE A 39 -17.43 1.94 -13.83
C ILE A 39 -18.04 1.41 -12.53
N LYS A 40 -17.48 0.31 -12.05
CA LYS A 40 -17.90 -0.36 -10.81
C LYS A 40 -16.96 -0.08 -9.65
N ILE A 41 -15.72 0.23 -9.94
CA ILE A 41 -14.69 0.50 -8.93
C ILE A 41 -14.02 1.85 -9.24
N LEU A 42 -14.09 2.77 -8.30
CA LEU A 42 -13.38 4.04 -8.35
C LEU A 42 -12.29 4.06 -7.25
N PHE A 43 -11.03 3.98 -7.65
CA PHE A 43 -9.89 4.17 -6.74
C PHE A 43 -9.63 5.66 -6.55
N VAL A 44 -9.63 6.10 -5.31
CA VAL A 44 -9.50 7.52 -4.94
C VAL A 44 -8.36 7.71 -3.94
N ALA A 45 -7.43 8.60 -4.24
CA ALA A 45 -6.45 9.04 -3.23
C ALA A 45 -7.15 9.91 -2.18
N PRO A 46 -6.94 9.69 -0.87
CA PRO A 46 -7.64 10.39 0.20
C PRO A 46 -7.59 11.90 0.09
N GLU A 47 -6.48 12.45 -0.41
CA GLU A 47 -6.28 13.88 -0.63
C GLU A 47 -7.27 14.48 -1.64
N ARG A 48 -7.88 13.64 -2.48
CA ARG A 48 -8.88 14.08 -3.47
C ARG A 48 -10.23 14.43 -2.87
N LEU A 49 -10.53 13.89 -1.70
CA LEU A 49 -11.76 14.23 -0.97
C LEU A 49 -11.83 15.72 -0.59
N GLU A 50 -10.69 16.37 -0.50
CA GLU A 50 -10.59 17.82 -0.23
C GLU A 50 -10.79 18.70 -1.47
N THR A 51 -10.86 18.10 -2.65
CA THR A 51 -11.02 18.86 -3.90
C THR A 51 -12.46 19.38 -4.00
N PRO A 52 -12.66 20.68 -4.18
CA PRO A 52 -13.99 21.25 -4.36
C PRO A 52 -14.80 20.54 -5.46
N GLY A 53 -16.06 20.27 -5.19
CA GLY A 53 -16.97 19.57 -6.11
C GLY A 53 -16.81 18.05 -6.19
N PHE A 54 -15.71 17.48 -5.68
CA PHE A 54 -15.54 16.02 -5.70
C PHE A 54 -16.48 15.31 -4.71
N MET A 55 -16.60 15.86 -3.50
CA MET A 55 -17.53 15.34 -2.49
C MET A 55 -18.99 15.47 -2.91
N GLU A 56 -19.35 16.60 -3.53
CA GLU A 56 -20.69 16.82 -4.06
C GLU A 56 -21.05 15.78 -5.13
N ALA A 57 -20.11 15.51 -6.02
CA ALA A 57 -20.29 14.46 -7.04
C ALA A 57 -20.38 13.06 -6.44
N LEU A 58 -19.61 12.77 -5.38
CA LEU A 58 -19.73 11.50 -4.66
C LEU A 58 -21.09 11.32 -3.98
N ARG A 59 -21.62 12.36 -3.34
CA ARG A 59 -22.98 12.33 -2.74
C ARG A 59 -24.05 12.00 -3.77
N SER A 60 -23.87 12.45 -5.00
CA SER A 60 -24.79 12.20 -6.12
C SER A 60 -24.60 10.80 -6.76
N THR A 61 -23.61 10.05 -6.29
CA THR A 61 -23.30 8.71 -6.81
C THR A 61 -23.87 7.64 -5.87
N CYS A 62 -24.52 6.61 -6.43
CA CYS A 62 -24.95 5.45 -5.66
C CYS A 62 -23.73 4.59 -5.29
N VAL A 63 -23.16 4.81 -4.10
CA VAL A 63 -22.04 4.06 -3.57
C VAL A 63 -22.54 2.86 -2.79
N SER A 64 -22.16 1.65 -3.19
CA SER A 64 -22.55 0.40 -2.51
C SER A 64 -21.61 -0.01 -1.39
N LEU A 65 -20.34 0.40 -1.45
CA LEU A 65 -19.30 0.08 -0.48
C LEU A 65 -18.18 1.11 -0.54
N VAL A 66 -17.70 1.53 0.62
CA VAL A 66 -16.44 2.28 0.75
C VAL A 66 -15.39 1.36 1.36
N ALA A 67 -14.33 1.05 0.62
CA ALA A 67 -13.19 0.29 1.11
C ALA A 67 -12.01 1.23 1.37
N VAL A 68 -11.51 1.25 2.59
CA VAL A 68 -10.32 2.01 3.02
C VAL A 68 -9.15 1.04 3.11
N ASP A 69 -8.30 1.07 2.09
CA ASP A 69 -7.05 0.29 2.09
C ASP A 69 -5.97 1.03 2.88
N GLU A 70 -4.98 0.28 3.39
CA GLU A 70 -3.92 0.79 4.28
C GLU A 70 -4.47 1.61 5.46
N ALA A 71 -5.58 1.16 6.03
CA ALA A 71 -6.30 1.88 7.07
C ALA A 71 -5.45 2.20 8.31
N HIS A 72 -4.29 1.55 8.50
CA HIS A 72 -3.33 1.89 9.56
C HIS A 72 -2.79 3.33 9.44
N CYS A 73 -2.83 3.93 8.23
CA CYS A 73 -2.47 5.33 8.02
C CYS A 73 -3.36 6.34 8.76
N ILE A 74 -4.51 5.91 9.29
CA ILE A 74 -5.42 6.72 10.12
C ILE A 74 -4.77 7.07 11.47
N SER A 75 -3.98 6.16 12.02
CA SER A 75 -3.44 6.24 13.37
C SER A 75 -2.06 6.90 13.40
N GLU A 76 -1.86 7.86 14.31
CA GLU A 76 -0.54 8.43 14.61
C GLU A 76 0.44 7.39 15.20
N TRP A 77 -0.08 6.28 15.67
CA TRP A 77 0.68 5.14 16.18
C TRP A 77 0.92 4.06 15.11
N GLY A 78 0.45 4.30 13.89
CA GLY A 78 0.79 3.51 12.71
C GLY A 78 2.18 3.87 12.20
N HIS A 79 2.80 2.98 11.45
CA HIS A 79 4.14 3.21 10.89
C HIS A 79 4.16 4.24 9.72
N GLU A 80 2.99 4.57 9.17
CA GLU A 80 2.82 5.54 8.06
C GLU A 80 1.58 6.43 8.29
N PHE A 81 1.60 7.25 9.33
CA PHE A 81 0.51 8.19 9.56
C PHE A 81 0.36 9.18 8.41
N ARG A 82 -0.88 9.35 7.95
CA ARG A 82 -1.24 10.33 6.90
C ARG A 82 -2.45 11.16 7.35
N PRO A 83 -2.30 12.48 7.52
CA PRO A 83 -3.41 13.36 7.96
C PRO A 83 -4.66 13.27 7.09
N SER A 84 -4.50 13.06 5.78
CA SER A 84 -5.61 12.87 4.83
C SER A 84 -6.49 11.66 5.15
N TYR A 85 -5.91 10.60 5.75
CA TYR A 85 -6.67 9.42 6.16
C TYR A 85 -7.58 9.68 7.36
N ARG A 86 -7.22 10.56 8.28
CA ARG A 86 -8.12 10.92 9.40
C ARG A 86 -9.40 11.60 8.92
N ARG A 87 -9.33 12.30 7.80
CA ARG A 87 -10.49 12.98 7.19
C ARG A 87 -11.50 12.01 6.57
N LEU A 88 -11.11 10.75 6.35
CA LEU A 88 -12.04 9.70 5.91
C LEU A 88 -13.20 9.48 6.88
N GLY A 89 -13.03 9.84 8.16
CA GLY A 89 -14.11 9.81 9.13
C GLY A 89 -15.28 10.73 8.74
N ALA A 90 -15.01 11.90 8.15
CA ALA A 90 -16.04 12.80 7.67
C ALA A 90 -16.85 12.20 6.50
N LEU A 91 -16.23 11.34 5.67
CA LEU A 91 -16.89 10.67 4.57
C LEU A 91 -18.06 9.77 5.03
N ARG A 92 -17.95 9.22 6.26
CA ARG A 92 -19.01 8.40 6.88
C ARG A 92 -20.32 9.17 7.04
N ASN A 93 -20.26 10.46 7.28
CA ASN A 93 -21.44 11.32 7.45
C ASN A 93 -22.04 11.73 6.09
N GLU A 94 -21.29 11.60 5.02
CA GLU A 94 -21.63 12.08 3.69
C GLU A 94 -22.14 10.98 2.77
N ILE A 95 -21.75 9.73 3.04
CA ILE A 95 -22.07 8.57 2.18
C ILE A 95 -22.74 7.50 3.03
N SER A 96 -23.99 7.22 2.69
CA SER A 96 -24.79 6.15 3.31
C SER A 96 -24.47 4.79 2.67
N ALA A 97 -23.27 4.28 2.88
CA ALA A 97 -22.83 2.98 2.42
C ALA A 97 -22.10 2.23 3.53
N PRO A 98 -22.03 0.90 3.51
CA PRO A 98 -21.13 0.13 4.35
C PRO A 98 -19.67 0.56 4.17
N PHE A 99 -18.91 0.55 5.25
CA PHE A 99 -17.47 0.83 5.21
C PHE A 99 -16.70 -0.44 5.57
N MET A 100 -15.61 -0.67 4.85
CA MET A 100 -14.64 -1.73 5.10
C MET A 100 -13.26 -1.10 5.28
N ALA A 101 -12.58 -1.43 6.37
CA ALA A 101 -11.20 -1.02 6.60
C ALA A 101 -10.27 -2.23 6.46
N LEU A 102 -9.24 -2.10 5.65
CA LEU A 102 -8.28 -3.14 5.33
C LEU A 102 -6.88 -2.67 5.70
N THR A 103 -6.12 -3.53 6.34
CA THR A 103 -4.70 -3.28 6.63
C THR A 103 -3.96 -4.58 6.88
N ALA A 104 -2.72 -4.67 6.42
CA ALA A 104 -1.84 -5.79 6.72
C ALA A 104 -1.22 -5.69 8.11
N THR A 105 -1.14 -4.50 8.69
CA THR A 105 -0.41 -4.24 9.94
C THR A 105 -1.22 -3.32 10.86
N ALA A 106 -1.79 -3.87 11.92
CA ALA A 106 -2.50 -3.05 12.90
C ALA A 106 -2.35 -3.63 14.32
N THR A 107 -1.67 -2.89 15.18
CA THR A 107 -1.65 -3.17 16.62
C THR A 107 -3.04 -2.97 17.23
N PRO A 108 -3.32 -3.47 18.45
CA PRO A 108 -4.59 -3.23 19.11
C PRO A 108 -4.98 -1.74 19.22
N ARG A 109 -3.99 -0.86 19.41
CA ARG A 109 -4.19 0.59 19.45
C ARG A 109 -4.58 1.15 18.10
N VAL A 110 -3.85 0.79 17.05
CA VAL A 110 -4.16 1.20 15.67
C VAL A 110 -5.55 0.73 15.25
N ARG A 111 -5.94 -0.50 15.61
CA ARG A 111 -7.28 -1.02 15.35
C ARG A 111 -8.37 -0.21 16.03
N LYS A 112 -8.11 0.25 17.28
CA LYS A 112 -9.03 1.13 18.00
C LYS A 112 -9.20 2.45 17.26
N ASP A 113 -8.11 3.11 16.88
CA ASP A 113 -8.15 4.37 16.15
C ASP A 113 -8.93 4.25 14.81
N ILE A 114 -8.73 3.16 14.07
CA ILE A 114 -9.48 2.88 12.84
C ILE A 114 -10.99 2.81 13.11
N VAL A 115 -11.38 2.07 14.15
CA VAL A 115 -12.79 1.93 14.54
C VAL A 115 -13.39 3.27 14.94
N ASP A 116 -12.68 4.04 15.75
CA ASP A 116 -13.15 5.31 16.27
C ASP A 116 -13.29 6.36 15.15
N VAL A 117 -12.27 6.52 14.32
CA VAL A 117 -12.26 7.52 13.25
C VAL A 117 -13.28 7.20 12.14
N LEU A 118 -13.41 5.93 11.76
CA LEU A 118 -14.37 5.51 10.73
C LEU A 118 -15.75 5.15 11.28
N SER A 119 -16.00 5.33 12.59
CA SER A 119 -17.27 5.00 13.25
C SER A 119 -17.74 3.57 13.01
N LEU A 120 -16.83 2.60 13.21
CA LEU A 120 -17.04 1.17 12.95
C LEU A 120 -17.32 0.34 14.23
N GLN A 121 -17.99 0.91 15.24
CA GLN A 121 -18.18 0.28 16.56
C GLN A 121 -18.89 -1.08 16.50
N HIS A 122 -19.77 -1.28 15.52
CA HIS A 122 -20.54 -2.51 15.33
C HIS A 122 -20.05 -3.37 14.17
N ALA A 123 -18.83 -3.08 13.63
CA ALA A 123 -18.29 -3.83 12.51
C ALA A 123 -17.82 -5.23 12.92
N ILE A 124 -17.97 -6.16 12.00
CA ILE A 124 -17.34 -7.48 12.10
C ILE A 124 -15.83 -7.27 12.01
N ARG A 125 -15.08 -7.84 12.94
CA ARG A 125 -13.61 -7.77 12.98
C ARG A 125 -13.03 -9.12 12.61
N VAL A 126 -12.27 -9.16 11.53
CA VAL A 126 -11.52 -10.33 11.11
C VAL A 126 -10.03 -10.04 11.32
N VAL A 127 -9.40 -10.80 12.21
CA VAL A 127 -7.97 -10.65 12.52
C VAL A 127 -7.28 -11.96 12.25
N GLY A 128 -6.45 -12.00 11.20
CA GLY A 128 -5.58 -13.13 10.89
C GLY A 128 -4.33 -13.15 11.77
N SER A 129 -3.66 -14.29 11.82
CA SER A 129 -2.33 -14.38 12.43
C SER A 129 -1.29 -13.65 11.58
N PHE A 130 -0.34 -12.98 12.22
CA PHE A 130 0.88 -12.47 11.58
C PHE A 130 1.93 -13.55 11.40
N ASP A 131 1.75 -14.69 12.04
CA ASP A 131 2.66 -15.82 11.91
C ASP A 131 2.62 -16.38 10.48
N ARG A 132 3.79 -16.51 9.92
CA ARG A 132 4.03 -17.02 8.58
C ARG A 132 4.91 -18.27 8.71
N PRO A 133 4.35 -19.47 8.96
CA PRO A 133 5.12 -20.67 9.27
C PRO A 133 6.09 -21.09 8.17
N ASN A 134 5.90 -20.57 6.95
CA ASN A 134 6.82 -20.75 5.83
C ASN A 134 8.03 -19.79 5.86
N LEU A 135 8.04 -18.76 6.75
CA LEU A 135 9.14 -17.83 6.91
C LEU A 135 9.96 -18.18 8.15
N ARG A 136 11.27 -18.25 8.00
CA ARG A 136 12.21 -18.48 9.10
C ARG A 136 13.08 -17.26 9.27
N TRP A 137 13.17 -16.74 10.49
CA TRP A 137 13.95 -15.56 10.83
C TRP A 137 15.26 -15.98 11.48
N TYR A 138 16.35 -15.46 10.96
CA TYR A 138 17.68 -15.65 11.52
C TYR A 138 18.35 -14.31 11.76
N VAL A 139 18.97 -14.15 12.92
CA VAL A 139 19.80 -12.98 13.24
C VAL A 139 21.23 -13.46 13.39
N LYS A 140 22.13 -12.91 12.58
CA LYS A 140 23.55 -13.21 12.64
C LYS A 140 24.35 -11.92 12.91
N ARG A 141 25.12 -11.91 13.97
CA ARG A 141 26.03 -10.80 14.25
C ARG A 141 27.19 -10.83 13.27
N ALA A 142 27.50 -9.70 12.66
CA ALA A 142 28.61 -9.54 11.75
C ALA A 142 29.17 -8.11 11.88
N ASP A 143 30.25 -7.96 12.60
CA ASP A 143 30.84 -6.67 12.95
C ASP A 143 31.73 -6.10 11.83
N ARG A 144 32.21 -6.95 10.92
CA ARG A 144 33.11 -6.55 9.82
C ARG A 144 32.39 -6.72 8.47
N HIS A 145 32.68 -5.82 7.53
CA HIS A 145 32.12 -5.86 6.17
C HIS A 145 32.44 -7.19 5.46
N ALA A 146 33.68 -7.65 5.57
CA ALA A 146 34.12 -8.93 5.00
C ALA A 146 33.29 -10.11 5.50
N THR A 147 33.00 -10.19 6.80
CA THR A 147 32.16 -11.24 7.41
C THR A 147 30.71 -11.18 6.92
N LYS A 148 30.18 -9.96 6.67
CA LYS A 148 28.85 -9.79 6.09
C LYS A 148 28.80 -10.33 4.66
N LEU A 149 29.78 -9.96 3.83
CA LEU A 149 29.84 -10.42 2.43
C LEU A 149 30.02 -11.93 2.33
N GLU A 150 30.89 -12.52 3.15
CA GLU A 150 31.06 -13.97 3.21
C GLU A 150 29.76 -14.66 3.59
N SER A 151 29.05 -14.16 4.59
CA SER A 151 27.76 -14.70 5.02
C SER A 151 26.72 -14.63 3.92
N ILE A 152 26.63 -13.50 3.20
CA ILE A 152 25.71 -13.32 2.06
C ILE A 152 26.09 -14.28 0.94
N ARG A 153 27.37 -14.39 0.59
CA ARG A 153 27.86 -15.30 -0.45
C ARG A 153 27.50 -16.75 -0.13
N ASN A 154 27.75 -17.20 1.10
CA ASN A 154 27.42 -18.56 1.52
C ASN A 154 25.92 -18.82 1.46
N MET A 155 25.09 -17.86 1.84
CA MET A 155 23.64 -17.95 1.73
C MET A 155 23.19 -18.04 0.26
N VAL A 156 23.69 -17.17 -0.61
CA VAL A 156 23.38 -17.20 -2.05
C VAL A 156 23.81 -18.54 -2.67
N ALA A 157 24.96 -19.08 -2.26
CA ALA A 157 25.44 -20.36 -2.78
C ALA A 157 24.62 -21.58 -2.28
N SER A 158 23.98 -21.48 -1.12
CA SER A 158 23.16 -22.57 -0.55
C SER A 158 21.71 -22.54 -1.06
N GLU A 159 21.22 -21.43 -1.56
CA GLU A 159 19.85 -21.27 -2.01
C GLU A 159 19.68 -21.60 -3.51
N ARG A 160 18.59 -22.29 -3.83
CA ARG A 160 18.27 -22.64 -5.23
C ARG A 160 17.41 -21.58 -5.94
N GLY A 161 16.93 -20.60 -5.22
CA GLY A 161 16.02 -19.56 -5.70
C GLY A 161 16.69 -18.19 -5.80
N ALA A 162 15.91 -17.18 -6.19
CA ALA A 162 16.35 -15.79 -6.17
C ALA A 162 16.52 -15.31 -4.71
N VAL A 163 17.60 -14.58 -4.45
CA VAL A 163 17.88 -13.96 -3.16
C VAL A 163 17.72 -12.46 -3.28
N VAL A 164 16.97 -11.85 -2.36
CA VAL A 164 16.79 -10.39 -2.28
C VAL A 164 17.60 -9.87 -1.08
N ILE A 165 18.47 -8.89 -1.34
CA ILE A 165 19.36 -8.29 -0.32
C ILE A 165 18.98 -6.83 -0.16
N TYR A 166 18.52 -6.46 1.04
CA TYR A 166 18.20 -5.08 1.37
C TYR A 166 19.43 -4.34 1.92
N GLY A 167 19.76 -3.20 1.32
CA GLY A 167 20.77 -2.26 1.81
C GLY A 167 20.14 -0.97 2.32
N GLY A 168 20.64 -0.41 3.40
CA GLY A 168 20.09 0.79 4.04
C GLY A 168 20.23 2.08 3.20
N THR A 169 21.11 2.10 2.20
CA THR A 169 21.32 3.26 1.30
C THR A 169 21.66 2.78 -0.10
N ARG A 170 21.41 3.63 -1.12
CA ARG A 170 21.82 3.37 -2.52
C ARG A 170 23.28 2.99 -2.64
N ARG A 171 24.16 3.73 -1.94
CA ARG A 171 25.61 3.48 -1.91
C ARG A 171 25.95 2.08 -1.39
N VAL A 172 25.25 1.61 -0.35
CA VAL A 172 25.43 0.26 0.20
C VAL A 172 24.95 -0.80 -0.77
N VAL A 173 23.83 -0.59 -1.44
CA VAL A 173 23.28 -1.52 -2.45
C VAL A 173 24.28 -1.68 -3.61
N GLU A 174 24.80 -0.58 -4.15
CA GLU A 174 25.79 -0.63 -5.24
C GLU A 174 27.12 -1.26 -4.82
N ALA A 175 27.59 -1.00 -3.58
CA ALA A 175 28.78 -1.64 -3.04
C ALA A 175 28.61 -3.15 -2.93
N ILE A 176 27.50 -3.62 -2.33
CA ILE A 176 27.19 -5.06 -2.22
C ILE A 176 27.11 -5.71 -3.59
N ARG A 177 26.41 -5.07 -4.55
CA ARG A 177 26.34 -5.56 -5.94
C ARG A 177 27.73 -5.75 -6.54
N SER A 178 28.58 -4.73 -6.43
CA SER A 178 29.93 -4.75 -7.00
C SER A 178 30.80 -5.83 -6.34
N ASP A 179 30.70 -5.99 -5.04
CA ASP A 179 31.46 -6.98 -4.27
C ASP A 179 31.03 -8.41 -4.62
N LEU A 180 29.72 -8.66 -4.74
CA LEU A 180 29.20 -9.97 -5.12
C LEU A 180 29.54 -10.31 -6.59
N ALA A 181 29.47 -9.33 -7.49
CA ALA A 181 29.86 -9.52 -8.89
C ALA A 181 31.35 -9.91 -9.02
N ARG A 182 32.24 -9.28 -8.23
CA ARG A 182 33.66 -9.68 -8.16
C ARG A 182 33.88 -11.10 -7.65
N LEU A 183 32.94 -11.62 -6.88
CA LEU A 183 32.95 -13.00 -6.40
C LEU A 183 32.25 -13.98 -7.35
N GLY A 184 31.89 -13.54 -8.56
CA GLY A 184 31.25 -14.36 -9.59
C GLY A 184 29.75 -14.60 -9.38
N VAL A 185 29.10 -13.85 -8.48
CA VAL A 185 27.66 -13.97 -8.25
C VAL A 185 26.91 -13.04 -9.22
N SER A 186 25.96 -13.59 -9.98
CA SER A 186 25.08 -12.78 -10.85
C SER A 186 24.14 -11.95 -9.99
N THR A 187 24.25 -10.63 -10.10
CA THR A 187 23.50 -9.68 -9.27
C THR A 187 23.01 -8.48 -10.05
N ALA A 188 21.86 -7.94 -9.67
CA ALA A 188 21.36 -6.65 -10.14
C ALA A 188 21.07 -5.74 -8.94
N ALA A 189 21.31 -4.44 -9.08
CA ALA A 189 20.86 -3.45 -8.11
C ALA A 189 19.46 -2.96 -8.50
N TYR A 190 18.65 -2.64 -7.49
CA TYR A 190 17.36 -1.99 -7.66
C TYR A 190 17.20 -0.89 -6.61
N HIS A 191 17.06 0.35 -7.04
CA HIS A 191 16.82 1.51 -6.16
C HIS A 191 16.27 2.70 -6.95
N ALA A 192 15.73 3.68 -6.28
CA ALA A 192 15.07 4.86 -6.86
C ALA A 192 15.99 5.83 -7.63
N GLY A 193 17.24 5.49 -7.88
CA GLY A 193 18.19 6.24 -8.72
C GLY A 193 18.55 5.50 -10.01
N LEU A 194 17.82 4.45 -10.35
CA LEU A 194 17.87 3.78 -11.66
C LEU A 194 16.73 4.32 -12.50
N ASP A 195 17.02 4.60 -13.79
CA ASP A 195 16.01 5.01 -14.79
C ASP A 195 15.07 3.86 -15.15
#